data_c9fa69259528fb683aa6e66ea3e38c3e
#
_entry.id   c9fa69259528fb683aa6e66ea3e38c3e
#
_cell.length_a   1.000
_cell.length_b   1.000
_cell.length_c   1.000
_cell.angle_alpha   90.00
_cell.angle_beta   90.00
_cell.angle_gamma   90.00
#
_symmetry.space_group_name_H-M   'P 1'
#
loop_
_entity.id
_entity.type
_entity.pdbx_description
1 polymer ?
#
loop_
_entity_poly.entity_id
_entity_poly.type
_entity_poly.pdbx_seq_one_letter_code
_entity_poly.pdbx_strand_id
1 'polypeptide(L)'
;MRVYIAGAMTGVFKYKEKFIEAEEYIRGLGHIVLNPSFLPEGLSDYYEINKAMIDQCDAIYVLLNYENSKGTKKEIEYAESTGKQVIYQNSTEVRDHNGNSWSWVNRPLGYSDYPIGYGNYWEYQRRRCW
;
A
#
# COMPACT_ATOMS: atom_id res chain seq x y z
N MET A 1 7.13 -5.49 -3.82
CA MET A 1 5.82 -5.94 -3.27
C MET A 1 4.69 -5.16 -3.91
N ARG A 2 3.49 -5.67 -3.74
CA ARG A 2 2.26 -4.94 -4.05
C ARG A 2 1.76 -4.35 -2.74
N VAL A 3 1.56 -3.05 -2.71
CA VAL A 3 1.29 -2.32 -1.47
C VAL A 3 0.02 -1.49 -1.60
N TYR A 4 -0.88 -1.65 -0.64
CA TYR A 4 -2.09 -0.85 -0.51
C TYR A 4 -1.84 0.28 0.47
N ILE A 5 -2.30 1.49 0.15
CA ILE A 5 -2.15 2.64 1.06
C ILE A 5 -3.41 2.78 1.91
N ALA A 6 -3.25 2.74 3.23
CA ALA A 6 -4.33 2.91 4.18
C ALA A 6 -4.16 4.21 4.96
N GLY A 7 -5.22 4.99 5.09
CA GLY A 7 -5.15 6.26 5.81
C GLY A 7 -6.49 6.95 5.92
N ALA A 8 -6.57 7.96 6.77
CA ALA A 8 -7.77 8.72 6.98
C ALA A 8 -8.07 9.64 5.78
N MET A 9 -9.32 9.65 5.35
CA MET A 9 -9.79 10.49 4.26
C MET A 9 -10.87 11.47 4.73
N THR A 10 -11.90 10.96 5.38
CA THR A 10 -13.04 11.77 5.82
C THR A 10 -12.58 12.85 6.80
N GLY A 11 -12.89 14.11 6.46
CA GLY A 11 -12.54 15.25 7.31
C GLY A 11 -11.06 15.63 7.30
N VAL A 12 -10.24 14.99 6.47
CA VAL A 12 -8.82 15.30 6.37
C VAL A 12 -8.58 16.26 5.22
N PHE A 13 -8.04 17.42 5.55
CA PHE A 13 -7.69 18.43 4.55
C PHE A 13 -6.62 17.91 3.62
N LYS A 14 -6.89 18.01 2.32
CA LYS A 14 -5.96 17.56 1.26
C LYS A 14 -5.51 16.09 1.41
N TYR A 15 -6.44 15.22 1.79
CA TYR A 15 -6.09 13.80 1.96
C TYR A 15 -5.51 13.17 0.68
N LYS A 16 -5.99 13.58 -0.48
CA LYS A 16 -5.48 13.03 -1.75
C LYS A 16 -3.99 13.31 -1.95
N GLU A 17 -3.53 14.49 -1.54
CA GLU A 17 -2.11 14.84 -1.65
C GLU A 17 -1.25 13.93 -0.77
N LYS A 18 -1.71 13.62 0.44
CA LYS A 18 -1.00 12.72 1.34
C LYS A 18 -0.88 11.31 0.76
N PHE A 19 -1.95 10.83 0.14
CA PHE A 19 -1.95 9.53 -0.52
C PHE A 19 -1.04 9.53 -1.75
N ILE A 20 -1.02 10.60 -2.52
CA ILE A 20 -0.16 10.72 -3.69
C ILE A 20 1.32 10.76 -3.27
N GLU A 21 1.65 11.51 -2.23
CA GLU A 21 3.03 11.55 -1.71
C GLU A 21 3.50 10.17 -1.28
N ALA A 22 2.63 9.43 -0.58
CA ALA A 22 2.94 8.06 -0.16
C ALA A 22 3.13 7.16 -1.38
N GLU A 23 2.26 7.27 -2.37
CA GLU A 23 2.38 6.49 -3.59
C GLU A 23 3.70 6.75 -4.29
N GLU A 24 4.07 8.01 -4.46
CA GLU A 24 5.34 8.37 -5.11
C GLU A 24 6.54 7.80 -4.35
N TYR A 25 6.49 7.89 -3.02
CA TYR A 25 7.55 7.33 -2.18
C TYR A 25 7.68 5.82 -2.37
N ILE A 26 6.57 5.11 -2.27
CA ILE A 26 6.56 3.64 -2.37
C ILE A 26 6.97 3.19 -3.77
N ARG A 27 6.48 3.87 -4.80
CA ARG A 27 6.87 3.58 -6.18
C ARG A 27 8.36 3.83 -6.40
N GLY A 28 8.89 4.88 -5.79
CA GLY A 28 10.32 5.18 -5.85
C GLY A 28 11.19 4.08 -5.26
N LEU A 29 10.63 3.30 -4.32
CA LEU A 29 11.31 2.13 -3.75
C LEU A 29 11.19 0.88 -4.62
N GLY A 30 10.44 0.96 -5.72
CA GLY A 30 10.31 -0.14 -6.66
C GLY A 30 9.10 -1.04 -6.45
N HIS A 31 8.11 -0.60 -5.69
CA HIS A 31 6.91 -1.40 -5.41
C HIS A 31 5.73 -1.00 -6.28
N ILE A 32 4.77 -1.91 -6.44
CA ILE A 32 3.49 -1.66 -7.09
C ILE A 32 2.53 -1.12 -6.03
N VAL A 33 1.77 -0.08 -6.35
CA VAL A 33 0.90 0.59 -5.38
C VAL A 33 -0.54 0.57 -5.82
N LEU A 34 -1.43 0.23 -4.89
CA LEU A 34 -2.87 0.45 -5.02
C LEU A 34 -3.26 1.59 -4.09
N ASN A 35 -3.76 2.68 -4.68
CA ASN A 35 -4.10 3.90 -3.96
C ASN A 35 -5.62 4.12 -4.00
N PRO A 36 -6.33 3.91 -2.88
CA PRO A 36 -7.79 4.03 -2.86
C PRO A 36 -8.29 5.46 -2.97
N SER A 37 -7.42 6.46 -2.82
CA SER A 37 -7.85 7.86 -2.95
C SER A 37 -8.28 8.23 -4.37
N PHE A 38 -7.97 7.39 -5.36
CA PHE A 38 -8.41 7.59 -6.73
C PHE A 38 -9.81 7.06 -7.03
N LEU A 39 -10.43 6.37 -6.08
CA LEU A 39 -11.81 5.92 -6.26
C LEU A 39 -12.75 7.13 -6.31
N PRO A 40 -13.79 7.06 -7.16
CA PRO A 40 -14.74 8.17 -7.24
C PRO A 40 -15.56 8.30 -5.96
N GLU A 41 -16.04 9.50 -5.69
CA GLU A 41 -16.95 9.74 -4.59
C GLU A 41 -18.34 9.18 -4.91
N GLY A 42 -19.12 8.88 -3.87
CA GLY A 42 -20.49 8.46 -4.04
C GLY A 42 -20.74 6.98 -4.23
N LEU A 43 -19.72 6.15 -4.01
CA LEU A 43 -19.89 4.70 -4.02
C LEU A 43 -20.56 4.23 -2.73
N SER A 44 -21.29 3.12 -2.80
CA SER A 44 -22.12 2.66 -1.67
C SER A 44 -21.31 1.99 -0.56
N ASP A 45 -20.23 1.30 -0.88
CA ASP A 45 -19.48 0.55 0.11
C ASP A 45 -17.99 0.52 -0.22
N TYR A 46 -17.27 1.51 0.28
CA TYR A 46 -15.82 1.59 0.07
C TYR A 46 -15.07 0.49 0.79
N TYR A 47 -15.59 0.00 1.91
CA TYR A 47 -14.89 -1.04 2.68
C TYR A 47 -14.76 -2.33 1.87
N GLU A 48 -15.82 -2.72 1.18
CA GLU A 48 -15.78 -3.93 0.34
C GLU A 48 -14.80 -3.78 -0.82
N ILE A 49 -14.76 -2.60 -1.45
CA ILE A 49 -13.81 -2.33 -2.52
C ILE A 49 -12.37 -2.35 -1.98
N ASN A 50 -12.16 -1.69 -0.85
CA ASN A 50 -10.83 -1.60 -0.25
C ASN A 50 -10.32 -2.97 0.20
N LYS A 51 -11.19 -3.83 0.73
CA LYS A 51 -10.81 -5.21 1.06
C LYS A 51 -10.34 -5.97 -0.18
N ALA A 52 -11.05 -5.82 -1.29
CA ALA A 52 -10.65 -6.47 -2.54
C ALA A 52 -9.29 -5.96 -3.02
N MET A 53 -9.01 -4.68 -2.85
CA MET A 53 -7.69 -4.12 -3.19
C MET A 53 -6.60 -4.69 -2.28
N ILE A 54 -6.88 -4.78 -0.98
CA ILE A 54 -5.94 -5.37 0.00
C ILE A 54 -5.65 -6.83 -0.34
N ASP A 55 -6.67 -7.58 -0.78
CA ASP A 55 -6.50 -8.97 -1.18
C ASP A 55 -5.49 -9.15 -2.32
N GLN A 56 -5.34 -8.13 -3.17
CA GLN A 56 -4.38 -8.15 -4.26
C GLN A 56 -2.97 -7.78 -3.83
N CYS A 57 -2.80 -7.35 -2.59
CA CYS A 57 -1.53 -6.81 -2.11
C CYS A 57 -0.82 -7.76 -1.15
N ASP A 58 0.47 -7.55 -1.00
CA ASP A 58 1.31 -8.30 -0.04
C ASP A 58 1.40 -7.56 1.29
N ALA A 59 1.18 -6.24 1.27
CA ALA A 59 1.32 -5.39 2.44
C ALA A 59 0.39 -4.19 2.35
N ILE A 60 0.12 -3.58 3.50
CA ILE A 60 -0.50 -2.25 3.55
C ILE A 60 0.49 -1.26 4.15
N TYR A 61 0.44 -0.03 3.64
CA TYR A 61 1.24 1.09 4.14
C TYR A 61 0.30 2.07 4.83
N VAL A 62 0.47 2.24 6.14
CA VAL A 62 -0.46 2.98 6.98
C VAL A 62 0.07 4.39 7.22
N LEU A 63 -0.72 5.39 6.83
CA LEU A 63 -0.37 6.80 7.03
C LEU A 63 -0.44 7.20 8.49
N LEU A 64 0.30 8.24 8.87
CA LEU A 64 0.46 8.67 10.27
C LEU A 64 -0.85 9.01 10.97
N ASN A 65 -1.86 9.45 10.24
CA ASN A 65 -3.13 9.90 10.83
C ASN A 65 -4.16 8.78 11.01
N TYR A 66 -3.74 7.52 10.97
CA TYR A 66 -4.65 6.38 10.99
C TYR A 66 -5.46 6.26 12.29
N GLU A 67 -4.94 6.77 13.39
CA GLU A 67 -5.56 6.61 14.71
C GLU A 67 -6.96 7.21 14.81
N ASN A 68 -7.23 8.23 14.01
CA ASN A 68 -8.52 8.92 13.99
C ASN A 68 -9.49 8.36 12.96
N SER A 69 -9.14 7.27 12.30
CA SER A 69 -9.95 6.69 11.23
C SER A 69 -10.41 5.27 11.58
N LYS A 70 -11.73 5.11 11.78
CA LYS A 70 -12.32 3.80 12.02
C LYS A 70 -12.14 2.88 10.81
N GLY A 71 -12.28 3.44 9.60
CA GLY A 71 -12.10 2.69 8.36
C GLY A 71 -10.69 2.15 8.22
N THR A 72 -9.70 2.97 8.50
CA THR A 72 -8.30 2.55 8.43
C THR A 72 -7.99 1.46 9.44
N LYS A 73 -8.53 1.57 10.66
CA LYS A 73 -8.34 0.54 11.69
C LYS A 73 -8.93 -0.79 11.26
N LYS A 74 -10.10 -0.79 10.60
CA LYS A 74 -10.71 -2.01 10.05
C LYS A 74 -9.85 -2.62 8.95
N GLU A 75 -9.24 -1.79 8.12
CA GLU A 75 -8.34 -2.25 7.07
C GLU A 75 -7.09 -2.89 7.65
N ILE A 76 -6.54 -2.32 8.72
CA ILE A 76 -5.39 -2.90 9.42
C ILE A 76 -5.76 -4.27 9.99
N GLU A 77 -6.91 -4.37 10.67
CA GLU A 77 -7.38 -5.65 11.21
C GLU A 77 -7.56 -6.69 10.12
N TYR A 78 -8.15 -6.29 9.00
CA TYR A 78 -8.34 -7.19 7.87
C TYR A 78 -7.02 -7.68 7.30
N ALA A 79 -6.07 -6.76 7.10
CA ALA A 79 -4.75 -7.10 6.59
C ALA A 79 -4.04 -8.09 7.52
N GLU A 80 -4.07 -7.84 8.82
CA GLU A 80 -3.46 -8.74 9.80
C GLU A 80 -4.12 -10.11 9.78
N SER A 81 -5.45 -10.15 9.71
CA SER A 81 -6.19 -11.43 9.72
C SER A 81 -5.95 -12.26 8.47
N THR A 82 -5.59 -11.63 7.36
CA THR A 82 -5.33 -12.32 6.09
C THR A 82 -3.84 -12.51 5.81
N GLY A 83 -2.99 -12.25 6.80
CA GLY A 83 -1.55 -12.52 6.68
C GLY A 83 -0.76 -11.49 5.92
N LYS A 84 -1.32 -10.31 5.68
CA LYS A 84 -0.60 -9.23 5.00
C LYS A 84 0.34 -8.53 5.99
N GLN A 85 1.43 -8.00 5.47
CA GLN A 85 2.34 -7.19 6.27
C GLN A 85 1.77 -5.81 6.50
N VAL A 86 2.00 -5.25 7.67
CA VAL A 86 1.56 -3.88 7.99
C VAL A 86 2.79 -3.01 8.19
N ILE A 87 2.93 -2.01 7.34
CA ILE A 87 4.06 -1.09 7.36
C ILE A 87 3.53 0.29 7.74
N TYR A 88 4.01 0.84 8.84
CA TYR A 88 3.60 2.17 9.26
C TYR A 88 4.50 3.23 8.62
N GLN A 89 3.91 4.35 8.25
CA GLN A 89 4.65 5.46 7.69
C GLN A 89 5.81 5.84 8.63
N ASN A 90 6.96 6.13 8.05
CA ASN A 90 8.24 6.39 8.75
C ASN A 90 8.92 5.15 9.33
N SER A 91 8.36 3.95 9.17
CA SER A 91 9.08 2.72 9.48
C SER A 91 9.97 2.33 8.31
N THR A 92 11.15 1.81 8.62
CA THR A 92 12.08 1.32 7.61
C THR A 92 12.21 -0.20 7.63
N GLU A 93 11.65 -0.85 8.65
CA GLU A 93 11.74 -2.29 8.82
C GLU A 93 10.38 -2.94 8.87
N VAL A 94 10.29 -4.12 8.32
CA VAL A 94 9.10 -4.96 8.31
C VAL A 94 9.46 -6.31 8.91
N ARG A 95 8.55 -6.88 9.70
CA ARG A 95 8.72 -8.22 10.25
C ARG A 95 7.75 -9.18 9.58
N ASP A 96 8.24 -10.36 9.25
CA ASP A 96 7.39 -11.41 8.71
C ASP A 96 6.77 -12.24 9.85
N HIS A 97 5.97 -13.26 9.47
CA HIS A 97 5.31 -14.12 10.44
C HIS A 97 6.27 -14.95 11.30
N ASN A 98 7.50 -15.15 10.83
CA ASN A 98 8.50 -15.93 11.54
C ASN A 98 9.38 -15.05 12.45
N GLY A 99 9.08 -13.75 12.52
CA GLY A 99 9.84 -12.80 13.33
C GLY A 99 11.08 -12.25 12.67
N ASN A 100 11.36 -12.63 11.43
CA ASN A 100 12.48 -12.09 10.69
C ASN A 100 12.17 -10.66 10.25
N SER A 101 13.12 -9.75 10.47
CA SER A 101 12.94 -8.37 10.00
C SER A 101 13.80 -8.10 8.78
N TRP A 102 13.33 -7.20 7.93
CA TRP A 102 14.06 -6.76 6.75
C TRP A 102 13.70 -5.31 6.44
N SER A 103 14.61 -4.61 5.79
CA SER A 103 14.38 -3.22 5.40
C SER A 103 13.70 -3.18 4.04
N TRP A 104 12.47 -2.68 4.00
CA TRP A 104 11.75 -2.58 2.75
C TRP A 104 12.25 -1.42 1.88
N VAL A 105 12.90 -0.42 2.49
CA VAL A 105 13.44 0.73 1.76
C VAL A 105 14.74 0.40 1.01
N ASN A 106 15.46 -0.64 1.45
CA ASN A 106 16.71 -1.06 0.85
C ASN A 106 16.58 -2.31 -0.01
N ARG A 107 15.36 -2.73 -0.27
CA ARG A 107 15.11 -3.92 -1.08
C ARG A 107 15.53 -3.66 -2.52
N PRO A 108 16.36 -4.51 -3.13
CA PRO A 108 16.79 -4.31 -4.50
C PRO A 108 15.60 -4.28 -5.47
N LEU A 109 15.67 -3.37 -6.43
CA LEU A 109 14.67 -3.30 -7.50
C LEU A 109 14.69 -4.59 -8.32
N GLY A 110 13.50 -5.06 -8.68
CA GLY A 110 13.37 -6.29 -9.46
C GLY A 110 13.50 -7.56 -8.65
N TYR A 111 13.70 -7.45 -7.35
CA TYR A 111 13.83 -8.60 -6.48
C TYR A 111 12.45 -9.19 -6.20
N SER A 112 12.16 -10.29 -6.87
CA SER A 112 11.02 -11.18 -6.69
C SER A 112 9.59 -10.63 -6.81
N ASP A 113 9.35 -9.34 -6.66
CA ASP A 113 7.97 -8.81 -6.63
C ASP A 113 7.41 -8.47 -7.99
N TYR A 114 8.23 -8.49 -9.04
CA TYR A 114 7.81 -8.15 -10.39
C TYR A 114 7.88 -9.38 -11.30
N PRO A 115 7.02 -9.43 -12.31
CA PRO A 115 7.05 -10.54 -13.28
C PRO A 115 8.42 -10.67 -13.94
N ILE A 116 8.80 -11.91 -14.21
CA ILE A 116 10.05 -12.21 -14.93
C ILE A 116 9.99 -11.57 -16.30
N GLY A 117 11.09 -10.94 -16.70
CA GLY A 117 11.19 -10.29 -18.00
C GLY A 117 11.08 -8.77 -17.94
N TYR A 118 10.73 -8.22 -16.79
CA TYR A 118 10.72 -6.76 -16.60
C TYR A 118 11.97 -6.37 -15.82
N GLY A 119 12.81 -5.55 -16.43
CA GLY A 119 14.09 -5.18 -15.84
C GLY A 119 13.99 -4.29 -14.62
N ASN A 120 12.92 -3.50 -14.51
CA ASN A 120 12.73 -2.59 -13.41
C ASN A 120 11.25 -2.20 -13.29
N TYR A 121 10.93 -1.53 -12.20
CA TYR A 121 9.57 -1.10 -11.90
C TYR A 121 8.96 -0.22 -12.99
N TRP A 122 9.71 0.75 -13.49
CA TRP A 122 9.20 1.68 -14.49
C TRP A 122 8.85 0.99 -15.80
N GLU A 123 9.66 0.04 -16.20
CA GLU A 123 9.41 -0.74 -17.40
C GLU A 123 8.16 -1.60 -17.24
N TYR A 124 8.00 -2.21 -16.07
CA TYR A 124 6.81 -2.99 -15.75
C TYR A 124 5.56 -2.10 -15.81
N GLN A 125 5.59 -0.92 -15.20
CA GLN A 125 4.45 0.00 -15.22
C GLN A 125 4.10 0.46 -16.63
N ARG A 126 5.11 0.74 -17.44
CA ARG A 126 4.89 1.15 -18.82
C ARG A 126 4.12 0.08 -19.59
N ARG A 127 4.48 -1.17 -19.41
CA ARG A 127 3.83 -2.28 -20.11
C ARG A 127 2.41 -2.54 -19.60
N ARG A 128 2.18 -2.33 -18.32
CA ARG A 128 0.84 -2.52 -17.75
C ARG A 128 -0.18 -1.50 -18.21
N CYS A 129 0.25 -0.28 -18.48
CA CYS A 129 -0.65 0.82 -18.86
C CYS A 129 -1.12 0.72 -20.31
N TRP A 130 -0.56 -0.16 -21.08
CA TRP A 130 -0.85 -0.35 -22.49
C TRP A 130 -1.32 -1.76 -22.79
#